data_2c553795cdcd7ecc9db587a46ee2a7ee
#
_entry.id   2c553795cdcd7ecc9db587a46ee2a7ee
#
_cell.length_a   1.000
_cell.length_b   1.000
_cell.length_c   1.000
_cell.angle_alpha   90.00
_cell.angle_beta   90.00
_cell.angle_gamma   90.00
#
_symmetry.space_group_name_H-M   'P 1'
#
loop_
_entity.id
_entity.type
_entity.pdbx_description
1 polymer ?
#
loop_
_entity_poly.entity_id
_entity_poly.type
_entity_poly.pdbx_seq_one_letter_code
_entity_poly.pdbx_strand_id
1 'polypeptide(L)'
;MRSLLLLLFLCSCCFAIAQKDSNTFRYGKLKNGLTYYIRHTAAQPGYADYYLVQNVGSLMEDEDQNGLAHVLEHMAFHATESFPEGVPAFLQRHGIETFNAVTRYDETIYHVDHVPTISSELVDSCVLVLRDWSGFLMLKPEDMDRERKVIREERRIRMNVSKRVQKMAEPYLYNRSKYALHDIIGSVEVVQNFTPEQLRGYYNAFYRPDQQAVIIMGDIDVARVEATVKRLFEVIPKRENPKPRLVYRIEDNEEPLYAKLIDNEIPNNSIQLVKRIPRPRVNSLEEMLREMLLRDFYNSI
;
A
#
# COMPACT_ATOMS: atom_id res chain seq x y z
N MET A 1 -35.02 17.78 -46.09
CA MET A 1 -33.92 18.37 -45.30
C MET A 1 -34.25 18.61 -43.79
N ARG A 2 -35.32 18.08 -43.24
CA ARG A 2 -35.69 18.24 -41.79
C ARG A 2 -35.42 16.99 -40.93
N SER A 3 -35.12 15.84 -41.55
CA SER A 3 -34.90 14.58 -40.82
C SER A 3 -33.43 14.26 -40.49
N LEU A 4 -32.49 15.04 -41.03
CA LEU A 4 -31.02 14.78 -40.80
C LEU A 4 -30.46 15.56 -39.61
N LEU A 5 -31.20 16.55 -39.10
CA LEU A 5 -30.75 17.34 -37.95
C LEU A 5 -31.14 16.73 -36.58
N LEU A 6 -32.07 15.77 -36.56
CA LEU A 6 -32.51 15.10 -35.32
C LEU A 6 -31.57 13.93 -34.93
N LEU A 7 -30.79 13.36 -35.88
CA LEU A 7 -29.86 12.27 -35.58
C LEU A 7 -28.50 12.75 -35.02
N LEU A 8 -28.13 14.01 -35.24
CA LEU A 8 -26.88 14.58 -34.69
C LEU A 8 -26.98 15.06 -33.27
N PHE A 9 -28.21 15.23 -32.72
CA PHE A 9 -28.40 15.64 -31.33
C PHE A 9 -28.51 14.47 -30.35
N LEU A 10 -28.73 13.25 -30.84
CA LEU A 10 -28.78 12.02 -30.02
C LEU A 10 -27.42 11.37 -29.80
N CYS A 11 -26.39 11.77 -30.54
CA CYS A 11 -25.04 11.19 -30.42
C CYS A 11 -24.12 11.99 -29.49
N SER A 12 -24.57 13.13 -28.96
CA SER A 12 -23.77 13.99 -28.06
C SER A 12 -24.03 13.75 -26.58
N CYS A 13 -24.93 12.83 -26.22
CA CYS A 13 -25.31 12.55 -24.82
C CYS A 13 -24.67 11.28 -24.23
N CYS A 14 -23.77 10.60 -24.92
CA CYS A 14 -23.23 9.31 -24.45
C CYS A 14 -21.82 9.36 -23.88
N PHE A 15 -21.28 10.52 -23.54
CA PHE A 15 -19.97 10.61 -22.86
C PHE A 15 -19.97 11.44 -21.57
N ALA A 16 -21.10 11.54 -20.91
CA ALA A 16 -21.08 11.75 -19.47
C ALA A 16 -21.24 10.36 -18.84
N ILE A 17 -20.14 9.68 -18.55
CA ILE A 17 -20.13 8.73 -17.44
C ILE A 17 -20.41 9.62 -16.23
N ALA A 18 -21.68 9.86 -15.97
CA ALA A 18 -22.15 10.47 -14.75
C ALA A 18 -21.63 9.56 -13.64
N GLN A 19 -20.57 10.02 -12.99
CA GLN A 19 -20.19 9.54 -11.67
C GLN A 19 -21.46 9.75 -10.83
N LYS A 20 -22.26 8.68 -10.75
CA LYS A 20 -23.50 8.71 -9.98
C LYS A 20 -23.05 8.82 -8.54
N ASP A 21 -23.07 10.03 -8.00
CA ASP A 21 -22.96 10.28 -6.56
C ASP A 21 -24.07 9.49 -5.90
N SER A 22 -23.83 8.21 -5.68
CA SER A 22 -24.72 7.38 -4.90
C SER A 22 -24.51 7.76 -3.44
N ASN A 23 -25.58 7.84 -2.64
CA ASN A 23 -25.45 8.02 -1.18
C ASN A 23 -24.59 6.93 -0.51
N THR A 24 -24.14 5.95 -1.27
CA THR A 24 -23.38 4.78 -0.82
C THR A 24 -21.91 4.77 -1.27
N PHE A 25 -21.49 5.66 -2.18
CA PHE A 25 -20.12 5.68 -2.70
C PHE A 25 -19.67 7.09 -3.05
N ARG A 26 -18.45 7.42 -2.63
CA ARG A 26 -17.73 8.63 -3.02
C ARG A 26 -16.34 8.28 -3.49
N TYR A 27 -15.93 8.93 -4.53
CA TYR A 27 -14.57 8.90 -5.06
C TYR A 27 -14.15 10.32 -5.38
N GLY A 28 -12.92 10.68 -5.06
CA GLY A 28 -12.42 11.99 -5.41
C GLY A 28 -10.90 12.08 -5.30
N LYS A 29 -10.39 13.20 -5.81
CA LYS A 29 -8.99 13.58 -5.70
C LYS A 29 -8.91 15.00 -5.16
N LEU A 30 -8.18 15.19 -4.06
CA LEU A 30 -7.97 16.48 -3.43
C LEU A 30 -6.99 17.34 -4.26
N LYS A 31 -6.99 18.66 -4.02
CA LYS A 31 -6.10 19.60 -4.72
C LYS A 31 -4.62 19.28 -4.53
N ASN A 32 -4.25 18.70 -3.40
CA ASN A 32 -2.87 18.26 -3.11
C ASN A 32 -2.49 16.93 -3.77
N GLY A 33 -3.44 16.26 -4.41
CA GLY A 33 -3.21 15.02 -5.15
C GLY A 33 -3.66 13.74 -4.45
N LEU A 34 -4.05 13.79 -3.16
CA LEU A 34 -4.56 12.60 -2.46
C LEU A 34 -5.85 12.10 -3.09
N THR A 35 -5.92 10.79 -3.28
CA THR A 35 -7.12 10.12 -3.78
C THR A 35 -7.89 9.52 -2.60
N TYR A 36 -9.23 9.53 -2.65
CA TYR A 36 -10.04 8.85 -1.64
C TYR A 36 -11.17 8.04 -2.26
N TYR A 37 -11.50 6.94 -1.58
CA TYR A 37 -12.61 6.04 -1.87
C TYR A 37 -13.38 5.81 -0.57
N ILE A 38 -14.66 6.13 -0.55
CA ILE A 38 -15.51 5.97 0.62
C ILE A 38 -16.76 5.21 0.19
N ARG A 39 -17.04 4.10 0.87
CA ARG A 39 -18.17 3.25 0.51
C ARG A 39 -18.98 2.85 1.74
N HIS A 40 -20.27 3.11 1.71
CA HIS A 40 -21.19 2.47 2.64
C HIS A 40 -21.47 1.04 2.21
N THR A 41 -21.42 0.11 3.16
CA THR A 41 -21.83 -1.27 3.01
C THR A 41 -22.38 -1.81 4.32
N ALA A 42 -23.46 -2.57 4.24
CA ALA A 42 -24.08 -3.23 5.38
C ALA A 42 -23.56 -4.68 5.58
N ALA A 43 -22.47 -5.06 4.92
CA ALA A 43 -21.90 -6.41 5.04
C ALA A 43 -21.45 -6.72 6.48
N GLN A 44 -21.04 -5.68 7.22
CA GLN A 44 -20.70 -5.75 8.65
C GLN A 44 -21.42 -4.58 9.37
N PRO A 45 -22.68 -4.75 9.79
CA PRO A 45 -23.44 -3.67 10.43
C PRO A 45 -22.75 -3.18 11.70
N GLY A 46 -22.65 -1.85 11.85
CA GLY A 46 -22.03 -1.20 13.00
C GLY A 46 -20.51 -1.17 12.99
N TYR A 47 -19.86 -1.56 11.88
CA TYR A 47 -18.38 -1.56 11.75
C TYR A 47 -17.92 -0.97 10.43
N ALA A 48 -16.67 -0.47 10.43
CA ALA A 48 -15.98 0.03 9.24
C ALA A 48 -14.49 -0.28 9.25
N ASP A 49 -13.90 -0.36 8.04
CA ASP A 49 -12.48 -0.60 7.80
C ASP A 49 -11.86 0.63 7.15
N TYR A 50 -10.61 0.92 7.55
CA TYR A 50 -9.86 2.12 7.18
C TYR A 50 -8.51 1.75 6.63
N TYR A 51 -8.16 2.24 5.44
CA TYR A 51 -6.88 1.96 4.77
C TYR A 51 -6.22 3.26 4.32
N LEU A 52 -4.92 3.36 4.58
CA LEU A 52 -4.03 4.28 3.88
C LEU A 52 -3.13 3.46 2.96
N VAL A 53 -3.24 3.67 1.66
CA VAL A 53 -2.38 3.06 0.65
C VAL A 53 -1.32 4.08 0.25
N GLN A 54 -0.07 3.79 0.54
CA GLN A 54 1.10 4.51 0.08
C GLN A 54 1.61 3.82 -1.18
N ASN A 55 1.54 4.49 -2.33
CA ASN A 55 2.00 3.97 -3.63
C ASN A 55 3.53 4.03 -3.75
N VAL A 56 4.22 3.66 -2.69
CA VAL A 56 5.67 3.61 -2.55
C VAL A 56 6.04 2.48 -1.60
N GLY A 57 6.98 1.66 -2.00
CA GLY A 57 7.54 0.57 -1.21
C GLY A 57 9.05 0.52 -1.34
N SER A 58 9.64 -0.63 -1.05
CA SER A 58 11.09 -0.80 -0.96
C SER A 58 11.85 -0.52 -2.26
N LEU A 59 11.24 -0.62 -3.44
CA LEU A 59 11.91 -0.31 -4.71
C LEU A 59 12.27 1.18 -4.88
N MET A 60 11.69 2.08 -4.09
CA MET A 60 12.02 3.49 -4.14
C MET A 60 13.26 3.85 -3.32
N GLU A 61 13.76 2.94 -2.54
CA GLU A 61 14.97 3.08 -1.74
C GLU A 61 16.22 3.12 -2.63
N ASP A 62 17.17 3.97 -2.28
CA ASP A 62 18.52 3.91 -2.80
C ASP A 62 19.30 2.78 -2.08
N GLU A 63 20.50 2.43 -2.51
CA GLU A 63 21.24 1.28 -1.94
C GLU A 63 21.53 1.44 -0.44
N ASP A 64 21.84 2.68 -0.02
CA ASP A 64 22.07 3.04 1.39
C ASP A 64 20.80 3.22 2.21
N GLN A 65 19.63 2.99 1.60
CA GLN A 65 18.31 3.09 2.20
C GLN A 65 17.59 1.73 2.30
N ASN A 66 18.26 0.63 1.92
CA ASN A 66 17.62 -0.69 1.83
C ASN A 66 17.03 -1.14 3.18
N GLY A 67 15.70 -1.05 3.29
CA GLY A 67 14.88 -1.38 4.46
C GLY A 67 14.18 -0.18 5.10
N LEU A 68 14.43 1.06 4.68
CA LEU A 68 13.82 2.24 5.29
C LEU A 68 12.31 2.33 5.09
N ALA A 69 11.76 1.78 3.99
CA ALA A 69 10.32 1.66 3.79
C ALA A 69 9.67 0.80 4.89
N HIS A 70 10.29 -0.33 5.23
CA HIS A 70 9.85 -1.22 6.28
C HIS A 70 10.06 -0.62 7.68
N VAL A 71 11.17 0.08 7.89
CA VAL A 71 11.38 0.85 9.13
C VAL A 71 10.26 1.89 9.32
N LEU A 72 9.87 2.61 8.27
CA LEU A 72 8.76 3.58 8.35
C LEU A 72 7.42 2.92 8.66
N GLU A 73 7.19 1.72 8.15
CA GLU A 73 6.01 0.93 8.51
C GLU A 73 5.94 0.71 10.03
N HIS A 74 7.04 0.27 10.65
CA HIS A 74 7.12 0.11 12.10
C HIS A 74 6.95 1.44 12.84
N MET A 75 7.58 2.51 12.34
CA MET A 75 7.49 3.83 12.97
C MET A 75 6.07 4.41 12.98
N ALA A 76 5.18 3.97 12.10
CA ALA A 76 3.79 4.39 12.09
C ALA A 76 3.01 3.95 13.33
N PHE A 77 3.48 2.93 14.03
CA PHE A 77 2.88 2.46 15.29
C PHE A 77 3.43 3.17 16.53
N HIS A 78 4.41 4.06 16.37
CA HIS A 78 4.93 4.93 17.42
C HIS A 78 4.22 6.28 17.46
N ALA A 79 4.85 7.27 18.09
CA ALA A 79 4.30 8.60 18.28
C ALA A 79 4.05 9.31 16.93
N THR A 80 2.86 9.86 16.81
CA THR A 80 2.47 10.76 15.73
C THR A 80 2.05 12.12 16.32
N GLU A 81 1.77 13.10 15.45
CA GLU A 81 1.38 14.45 15.91
C GLU A 81 0.16 14.42 16.83
N SER A 82 -0.88 13.67 16.47
CA SER A 82 -2.14 13.59 17.24
C SER A 82 -2.14 12.48 18.29
N PHE A 83 -1.25 11.50 18.18
CA PHE A 83 -1.18 10.34 19.06
C PHE A 83 0.23 10.20 19.66
N PRO A 84 0.60 11.02 20.63
CA PRO A 84 1.97 11.06 21.18
C PRO A 84 2.37 9.79 21.95
N GLU A 85 1.40 9.00 22.43
CA GLU A 85 1.61 7.69 23.08
C GLU A 85 1.64 6.52 22.07
N GLY A 86 1.51 6.83 20.77
CA GLY A 86 1.40 5.87 19.68
C GLY A 86 -0.05 5.51 19.32
N VAL A 87 -0.25 5.23 18.04
CA VAL A 87 -1.57 4.84 17.52
C VAL A 87 -2.13 3.57 18.18
N PRO A 88 -1.34 2.50 18.45
CA PRO A 88 -1.84 1.31 19.14
C PRO A 88 -2.47 1.61 20.50
N ALA A 89 -1.87 2.50 21.29
CA ALA A 89 -2.40 2.87 22.59
C ALA A 89 -3.78 3.54 22.49
N PHE A 90 -3.99 4.36 21.45
CA PHE A 90 -5.30 4.95 21.15
C PHE A 90 -6.30 3.86 20.75
N LEU A 91 -5.98 3.02 19.79
CA LEU A 91 -6.87 2.00 19.23
C LEU A 91 -7.32 1.00 20.32
N GLN A 92 -6.38 0.49 21.12
CA GLN A 92 -6.64 -0.46 22.19
C GLN A 92 -7.54 0.12 23.29
N ARG A 93 -7.40 1.40 23.65
CA ARG A 93 -8.32 2.08 24.59
C ARG A 93 -9.77 2.13 24.09
N HIS A 94 -9.99 2.01 22.79
CA HIS A 94 -11.32 1.95 22.17
C HIS A 94 -11.74 0.52 21.78
N GLY A 95 -11.01 -0.50 22.25
CA GLY A 95 -11.33 -1.91 21.98
C GLY A 95 -11.06 -2.33 20.53
N ILE A 96 -10.22 -1.59 19.79
CA ILE A 96 -9.83 -1.91 18.42
C ILE A 96 -8.50 -2.66 18.48
N GLU A 97 -8.54 -3.94 18.16
CA GLU A 97 -7.38 -4.84 18.22
C GLU A 97 -6.84 -5.22 16.82
N THR A 98 -7.65 -5.01 15.78
CA THR A 98 -7.32 -5.40 14.41
C THR A 98 -6.76 -4.20 13.64
N PHE A 99 -5.47 -4.02 13.71
CA PHE A 99 -4.74 -3.04 12.90
C PHE A 99 -3.39 -3.62 12.50
N ASN A 100 -2.91 -3.28 11.33
CA ASN A 100 -1.63 -3.76 10.84
C ASN A 100 -1.11 -2.85 9.71
N ALA A 101 0.10 -3.15 9.26
CA ALA A 101 0.64 -2.60 8.04
C ALA A 101 1.46 -3.65 7.29
N VAL A 102 1.73 -3.40 6.02
CA VAL A 102 2.56 -4.26 5.20
C VAL A 102 3.33 -3.44 4.17
N THR A 103 4.63 -3.61 4.13
CA THR A 103 5.51 -3.08 3.09
C THR A 103 5.73 -4.14 2.02
N ARG A 104 5.58 -3.72 0.77
CA ARG A 104 5.88 -4.50 -0.42
C ARG A 104 6.92 -3.79 -1.27
N TYR A 105 7.19 -4.33 -2.45
CA TYR A 105 8.12 -3.71 -3.40
C TYR A 105 7.65 -2.33 -3.86
N ASP A 106 6.36 -2.21 -4.22
CA ASP A 106 5.80 -1.04 -4.89
C ASP A 106 4.85 -0.20 -4.02
N GLU A 107 4.46 -0.71 -2.86
CA GLU A 107 3.44 -0.10 -2.00
C GLU A 107 3.69 -0.40 -0.51
N THR A 108 3.15 0.47 0.34
CA THR A 108 2.99 0.22 1.79
C THR A 108 1.53 0.49 2.14
N ILE A 109 0.88 -0.45 2.82
CA ILE A 109 -0.52 -0.36 3.20
C ILE A 109 -0.61 -0.38 4.72
N TYR A 110 -1.33 0.59 5.27
CA TYR A 110 -1.69 0.68 6.69
C TYR A 110 -3.20 0.49 6.81
N HIS A 111 -3.66 -0.25 7.80
CA HIS A 111 -5.08 -0.45 7.98
C HIS A 111 -5.51 -0.59 9.44
N VAL A 112 -6.74 -0.21 9.70
CA VAL A 112 -7.47 -0.45 10.93
C VAL A 112 -8.80 -1.07 10.54
N ASP A 113 -9.03 -2.29 10.95
CA ASP A 113 -10.22 -3.05 10.57
C ASP A 113 -11.18 -3.17 11.74
N HIS A 114 -12.44 -3.39 11.38
CA HIS A 114 -13.50 -3.71 12.33
C HIS A 114 -13.70 -2.65 13.42
N VAL A 115 -13.62 -1.38 13.02
CA VAL A 115 -13.85 -0.23 13.92
C VAL A 115 -15.34 -0.05 14.18
N PRO A 116 -15.80 0.01 15.45
CA PRO A 116 -17.19 0.30 15.76
C PRO A 116 -17.61 1.68 15.25
N THR A 117 -18.76 1.76 14.55
CA THR A 117 -19.29 3.02 14.00
C THR A 117 -20.35 3.67 14.88
N ILE A 118 -20.53 3.19 16.09
CA ILE A 118 -21.50 3.71 17.06
C ILE A 118 -21.23 5.15 17.48
N SER A 119 -19.96 5.56 17.52
CA SER A 119 -19.54 6.93 17.83
C SER A 119 -18.98 7.59 16.58
N SER A 120 -19.56 8.72 16.22
CA SER A 120 -19.08 9.54 15.14
C SER A 120 -17.69 10.13 15.41
N GLU A 121 -17.36 10.39 16.68
CA GLU A 121 -16.05 10.87 17.13
C GLU A 121 -15.00 9.81 16.93
N LEU A 122 -15.31 8.53 17.17
CA LEU A 122 -14.40 7.42 16.93
C LEU A 122 -14.13 7.24 15.44
N VAL A 123 -15.17 7.33 14.59
CA VAL A 123 -15.04 7.31 13.13
C VAL A 123 -14.09 8.44 12.66
N ASP A 124 -14.29 9.66 13.12
CA ASP A 124 -13.44 10.81 12.78
C ASP A 124 -12.01 10.64 13.29
N SER A 125 -11.84 10.06 14.49
CA SER A 125 -10.51 9.78 15.06
C SER A 125 -9.74 8.72 14.25
N CYS A 126 -10.41 7.72 13.70
CA CYS A 126 -9.77 6.76 12.82
C CYS A 126 -9.38 7.38 11.46
N VAL A 127 -10.14 8.35 10.95
CA VAL A 127 -9.69 9.16 9.81
C VAL A 127 -8.45 10.00 10.17
N LEU A 128 -8.38 10.53 11.41
CA LEU A 128 -7.21 11.25 11.91
C LEU A 128 -5.98 10.33 12.04
N VAL A 129 -6.15 9.06 12.43
CA VAL A 129 -5.06 8.06 12.40
C VAL A 129 -4.49 7.94 10.99
N LEU A 130 -5.35 7.79 9.96
CA LEU A 130 -4.88 7.71 8.57
C LEU A 130 -4.14 8.99 8.15
N ARG A 131 -4.61 10.16 8.57
CA ARG A 131 -3.95 11.45 8.32
C ARG A 131 -2.57 11.48 8.94
N ASP A 132 -2.43 11.04 10.17
CA ASP A 132 -1.15 11.05 10.87
C ASP A 132 -0.16 10.06 10.25
N TRP A 133 -0.61 8.90 9.85
CA TRP A 133 0.20 7.96 9.08
C TRP A 133 0.65 8.53 7.72
N SER A 134 -0.17 9.36 7.11
CA SER A 134 0.12 9.91 5.77
C SER A 134 1.26 10.93 5.74
N GLY A 135 1.47 11.69 6.83
CA GLY A 135 2.40 12.79 6.76
C GLY A 135 2.88 13.37 8.11
N PHE A 136 2.50 12.76 9.25
CA PHE A 136 2.71 13.36 10.58
C PHE A 136 3.35 12.40 11.60
N LEU A 137 4.21 11.48 11.11
CA LEU A 137 5.02 10.63 11.97
C LEU A 137 6.09 11.46 12.68
N MET A 138 6.23 11.29 13.99
CA MET A 138 7.22 12.04 14.79
C MET A 138 8.65 11.57 14.51
N LEU A 139 8.85 10.31 14.17
CA LEU A 139 10.14 9.70 13.87
C LEU A 139 11.21 10.01 14.95
N LYS A 140 10.92 9.71 16.19
CA LYS A 140 11.81 9.97 17.32
C LYS A 140 13.03 9.02 17.27
N PRO A 141 14.25 9.51 17.53
CA PRO A 141 15.46 8.66 17.50
C PRO A 141 15.38 7.47 18.46
N GLU A 142 14.82 7.65 19.65
CA GLU A 142 14.64 6.58 20.63
C GLU A 142 13.71 5.47 20.16
N ASP A 143 12.70 5.79 19.35
CA ASP A 143 11.80 4.81 18.74
C ASP A 143 12.53 4.07 17.61
N MET A 144 13.31 4.76 16.80
CA MET A 144 14.14 4.15 15.75
C MET A 144 15.12 3.12 16.35
N ASP A 145 15.78 3.44 17.47
CA ASP A 145 16.73 2.54 18.12
C ASP A 145 16.04 1.30 18.70
N ARG A 146 14.79 1.41 19.13
CA ARG A 146 13.97 0.25 19.52
C ARG A 146 13.64 -0.62 18.32
N GLU A 147 13.18 0.00 17.24
CA GLU A 147 12.76 -0.73 16.04
C GLU A 147 13.92 -1.44 15.32
N ARG A 148 15.15 -0.92 15.37
CA ARG A 148 16.33 -1.66 14.87
C ARG A 148 16.45 -3.06 15.48
N LYS A 149 16.16 -3.19 16.79
CA LYS A 149 16.21 -4.47 17.50
C LYS A 149 15.04 -5.38 17.10
N VAL A 150 13.84 -4.80 16.98
CA VAL A 150 12.62 -5.51 16.57
C VAL A 150 12.79 -6.06 15.16
N ILE A 151 13.18 -5.24 14.20
CA ILE A 151 13.35 -5.64 12.80
C ILE A 151 14.48 -6.68 12.63
N ARG A 152 15.56 -6.55 13.41
CA ARG A 152 16.61 -7.57 13.43
C ARG A 152 16.09 -8.93 13.90
N GLU A 153 15.26 -8.94 14.94
CA GLU A 153 14.68 -10.17 15.46
C GLU A 153 13.63 -10.74 14.50
N GLU A 154 12.81 -9.89 13.92
CA GLU A 154 11.88 -10.29 12.86
C GLU A 154 12.60 -10.95 11.69
N ARG A 155 13.71 -10.34 11.22
CA ARG A 155 14.54 -10.92 10.17
C ARG A 155 15.07 -12.31 10.57
N ARG A 156 15.51 -12.47 11.83
CA ARG A 156 15.98 -13.75 12.34
C ARG A 156 14.90 -14.82 12.30
N ILE A 157 13.69 -14.49 12.73
CA ILE A 157 12.54 -15.39 12.74
C ILE A 157 12.08 -15.74 11.32
N ARG A 158 12.04 -14.75 10.44
CA ARG A 158 11.60 -14.94 9.05
C ARG A 158 12.61 -15.70 8.18
N MET A 159 13.90 -15.78 8.58
CA MET A 159 14.95 -16.44 7.81
C MET A 159 14.95 -17.97 8.00
N ASN A 160 13.81 -18.59 7.71
CA ASN A 160 13.65 -20.04 7.65
C ASN A 160 14.12 -20.60 6.29
N VAL A 161 14.11 -21.95 6.15
CA VAL A 161 14.55 -22.63 4.93
C VAL A 161 13.80 -22.13 3.68
N SER A 162 12.49 -21.93 3.75
CA SER A 162 11.71 -21.44 2.61
C SER A 162 12.17 -20.05 2.16
N LYS A 163 12.42 -19.15 3.11
CA LYS A 163 12.93 -17.80 2.81
C LYS A 163 14.34 -17.80 2.25
N ARG A 164 15.22 -18.67 2.75
CA ARG A 164 16.57 -18.82 2.20
C ARG A 164 16.54 -19.31 0.74
N VAL A 165 15.72 -20.34 0.48
CA VAL A 165 15.54 -20.87 -0.89
C VAL A 165 14.93 -19.82 -1.81
N GLN A 166 13.89 -19.09 -1.35
CA GLN A 166 13.31 -17.99 -2.10
C GLN A 166 14.39 -16.95 -2.47
N LYS A 167 15.22 -16.52 -1.53
CA LYS A 167 16.29 -15.56 -1.79
C LYS A 167 17.31 -16.06 -2.82
N MET A 168 17.67 -17.33 -2.76
CA MET A 168 18.53 -17.93 -3.79
C MET A 168 17.85 -17.97 -5.17
N ALA A 169 16.52 -18.08 -5.23
CA ALA A 169 15.75 -18.10 -6.47
C ALA A 169 15.52 -16.71 -7.08
N GLU A 170 15.46 -15.65 -6.26
CA GLU A 170 15.10 -14.29 -6.68
C GLU A 170 15.90 -13.75 -7.89
N PRO A 171 17.25 -13.93 -8.01
CA PRO A 171 18.00 -13.50 -9.19
C PRO A 171 17.54 -14.15 -10.49
N TYR A 172 17.03 -15.36 -10.44
CA TYR A 172 16.51 -16.10 -11.59
C TYR A 172 15.05 -15.75 -11.87
N LEU A 173 14.22 -15.63 -10.81
CA LEU A 173 12.82 -15.25 -10.93
C LEU A 173 12.63 -13.82 -11.43
N TYR A 174 13.48 -12.91 -11.00
CA TYR A 174 13.40 -11.49 -11.31
C TYR A 174 14.49 -11.00 -12.26
N ASN A 175 15.19 -11.92 -12.93
CA ASN A 175 16.22 -11.64 -13.94
C ASN A 175 17.19 -10.52 -13.50
N ARG A 176 17.71 -10.60 -12.28
CA ARG A 176 18.65 -9.64 -11.67
C ARG A 176 18.17 -8.17 -11.68
N SER A 177 16.86 -7.96 -11.84
CA SER A 177 16.27 -6.63 -11.70
C SER A 177 16.37 -6.13 -10.25
N LYS A 178 15.97 -4.89 -10.01
CA LYS A 178 15.95 -4.34 -8.64
C LYS A 178 15.09 -5.17 -7.68
N TYR A 179 14.07 -5.87 -8.15
CA TYR A 179 13.28 -6.81 -7.35
C TYR A 179 14.12 -7.95 -6.75
N ALA A 180 15.15 -8.43 -7.46
CA ALA A 180 16.04 -9.47 -6.96
C ALA A 180 17.13 -8.97 -6.03
N LEU A 181 17.51 -7.71 -6.17
CA LEU A 181 18.63 -7.12 -5.45
C LEU A 181 18.22 -6.38 -4.18
N HIS A 182 16.92 -6.15 -4.00
CA HIS A 182 16.39 -5.33 -2.93
C HIS A 182 15.53 -6.17 -1.97
N ASP A 183 15.92 -6.20 -0.70
CA ASP A 183 15.19 -6.95 0.33
C ASP A 183 14.20 -6.02 1.04
N ILE A 184 12.93 -6.36 1.08
CA ILE A 184 11.89 -5.55 1.74
C ILE A 184 12.20 -5.33 3.23
N ILE A 185 12.65 -6.38 3.93
CA ILE A 185 13.03 -6.26 5.35
C ILE A 185 14.36 -5.49 5.54
N GLY A 186 15.03 -5.20 4.44
CA GLY A 186 16.25 -4.42 4.41
C GLY A 186 17.54 -5.20 4.58
N SER A 187 18.66 -4.59 4.27
CA SER A 187 19.97 -5.13 4.59
C SER A 187 20.27 -4.97 6.08
N VAL A 188 21.01 -5.93 6.64
CA VAL A 188 21.42 -5.86 8.06
C VAL A 188 22.22 -4.60 8.34
N GLU A 189 23.12 -4.26 7.42
CA GLU A 189 23.98 -3.09 7.55
C GLU A 189 23.18 -1.78 7.61
N VAL A 190 22.28 -1.57 6.66
CA VAL A 190 21.47 -0.35 6.62
C VAL A 190 20.54 -0.28 7.82
N VAL A 191 19.78 -1.33 8.12
CA VAL A 191 18.82 -1.34 9.24
C VAL A 191 19.51 -1.10 10.58
N GLN A 192 20.74 -1.54 10.77
CA GLN A 192 21.47 -1.31 12.01
C GLN A 192 22.09 0.08 12.11
N ASN A 193 22.40 0.74 11.00
CA ASN A 193 23.23 1.94 10.97
C ASN A 193 22.59 3.17 10.32
N PHE A 194 21.34 3.08 9.77
CA PHE A 194 20.71 4.26 9.16
C PHE A 194 20.65 5.42 10.18
N THR A 195 20.75 6.64 9.70
CA THR A 195 20.61 7.82 10.56
C THR A 195 19.17 8.33 10.57
N PRO A 196 18.77 9.09 11.60
CA PRO A 196 17.48 9.76 11.61
C PRO A 196 17.25 10.64 10.38
N GLU A 197 18.30 11.26 9.85
CA GLU A 197 18.25 12.12 8.65
C GLU A 197 17.97 11.29 7.40
N GLN A 198 18.56 10.11 7.25
CA GLN A 198 18.28 9.20 6.13
C GLN A 198 16.82 8.74 6.14
N LEU A 199 16.29 8.33 7.30
CA LEU A 199 14.89 7.92 7.42
C LEU A 199 13.94 9.08 7.13
N ARG A 200 14.19 10.27 7.69
CA ARG A 200 13.43 11.49 7.40
C ARG A 200 13.54 11.91 5.93
N GLY A 201 14.71 11.75 5.33
CA GLY A 201 14.95 12.02 3.92
C GLY A 201 14.06 11.16 3.03
N TYR A 202 14.01 9.85 3.28
CA TYR A 202 13.13 8.93 2.57
C TYR A 202 11.64 9.27 2.80
N TYR A 203 11.24 9.48 4.06
CA TYR A 203 9.88 9.87 4.43
C TYR A 203 9.44 11.15 3.70
N ASN A 204 10.24 12.20 3.77
CA ASN A 204 9.93 13.47 3.12
C ASN A 204 9.89 13.38 1.59
N ALA A 205 10.67 12.49 0.98
CA ALA A 205 10.68 12.31 -0.46
C ALA A 205 9.41 11.62 -0.98
N PHE A 206 8.88 10.66 -0.23
CA PHE A 206 7.90 9.71 -0.74
C PHE A 206 6.55 9.72 -0.03
N TYR A 207 6.47 10.11 1.26
CA TYR A 207 5.19 10.21 1.98
C TYR A 207 4.55 11.57 1.67
N ARG A 208 3.75 11.58 0.63
CA ARG A 208 3.12 12.78 0.11
C ARG A 208 1.77 12.46 -0.53
N PRO A 209 0.82 13.40 -0.49
CA PRO A 209 -0.57 13.18 -0.91
C PRO A 209 -0.75 12.62 -2.32
N ASP A 210 0.09 13.04 -3.29
CA ASP A 210 -0.02 12.59 -4.68
C ASP A 210 0.39 11.12 -4.90
N GLN A 211 1.00 10.50 -3.89
CA GLN A 211 1.34 9.07 -3.85
C GLN A 211 0.46 8.29 -2.85
N GLN A 212 -0.65 8.87 -2.41
CA GLN A 212 -1.47 8.27 -1.36
C GLN A 212 -2.93 8.14 -1.77
N ALA A 213 -3.56 7.07 -1.27
CA ALA A 213 -5.00 6.91 -1.33
C ALA A 213 -5.55 6.50 0.05
N VAL A 214 -6.70 7.06 0.40
CA VAL A 214 -7.49 6.69 1.57
C VAL A 214 -8.68 5.87 1.10
N ILE A 215 -8.91 4.71 1.73
CA ILE A 215 -10.08 3.86 1.45
C ILE A 215 -10.79 3.64 2.77
N ILE A 216 -12.09 3.97 2.84
CA ILE A 216 -12.92 3.77 4.02
C ILE A 216 -14.20 3.08 3.58
N MET A 217 -14.51 1.94 4.21
CA MET A 217 -15.69 1.16 3.86
C MET A 217 -16.34 0.57 5.10
N GLY A 218 -17.67 0.54 5.12
CA GLY A 218 -18.42 -0.05 6.24
C GLY A 218 -19.79 0.61 6.44
N ASP A 219 -20.33 0.45 7.63
CA ASP A 219 -21.59 1.06 8.03
C ASP A 219 -21.39 2.51 8.49
N ILE A 220 -21.21 3.41 7.53
CA ILE A 220 -20.83 4.81 7.72
C ILE A 220 -21.71 5.77 6.93
N ASP A 221 -21.82 7.01 7.42
CA ASP A 221 -22.33 8.14 6.64
C ASP A 221 -21.22 8.64 5.69
N VAL A 222 -21.39 8.32 4.42
CA VAL A 222 -20.40 8.61 3.36
C VAL A 222 -20.17 10.12 3.22
N ALA A 223 -21.20 10.94 3.33
CA ALA A 223 -21.08 12.39 3.17
C ALA A 223 -20.30 13.01 4.34
N ARG A 224 -20.56 12.56 5.56
CA ARG A 224 -19.84 12.99 6.75
C ARG A 224 -18.36 12.57 6.70
N VAL A 225 -18.08 11.31 6.39
CA VAL A 225 -16.71 10.79 6.28
C VAL A 225 -15.95 11.53 5.18
N GLU A 226 -16.59 11.81 4.04
CA GLU A 226 -15.96 12.61 2.98
C GLU A 226 -15.58 14.02 3.46
N ALA A 227 -16.48 14.69 4.19
CA ALA A 227 -16.20 16.00 4.76
C ALA A 227 -15.01 15.96 5.74
N THR A 228 -14.94 14.92 6.57
CA THR A 228 -13.81 14.71 7.50
C THR A 228 -12.49 14.44 6.76
N VAL A 229 -12.51 13.60 5.72
CA VAL A 229 -11.32 13.35 4.87
C VAL A 229 -10.85 14.66 4.24
N LYS A 230 -11.74 15.44 3.62
CA LYS A 230 -11.40 16.75 3.04
C LYS A 230 -10.78 17.68 4.08
N ARG A 231 -11.43 17.86 5.21
CA ARG A 231 -10.97 18.72 6.30
C ARG A 231 -9.57 18.34 6.82
N LEU A 232 -9.31 17.04 7.00
CA LEU A 232 -8.06 16.57 7.59
C LEU A 232 -6.90 16.46 6.59
N PHE A 233 -7.17 16.17 5.33
CA PHE A 233 -6.12 15.92 4.35
C PHE A 233 -5.84 17.11 3.41
N GLU A 234 -6.78 18.04 3.20
CA GLU A 234 -6.52 19.21 2.35
C GLU A 234 -5.47 20.16 2.93
N VAL A 235 -5.24 20.12 4.24
CA VAL A 235 -4.21 20.91 4.92
C VAL A 235 -2.78 20.43 4.66
N ILE A 236 -2.63 19.19 4.17
CA ILE A 236 -1.32 18.64 3.84
C ILE A 236 -0.82 19.30 2.56
N PRO A 237 0.34 19.98 2.59
CA PRO A 237 0.81 20.72 1.43
C PRO A 237 1.22 19.77 0.29
N LYS A 238 0.95 20.23 -0.94
CA LYS A 238 1.55 19.59 -2.12
C LYS A 238 3.04 19.87 -2.13
N ARG A 239 3.84 18.81 -2.41
CA ARG A 239 5.30 18.98 -2.53
C ARG A 239 5.67 19.69 -3.84
N GLU A 240 6.54 20.67 -3.74
CA GLU A 240 7.20 21.25 -4.90
C GLU A 240 8.38 20.38 -5.33
N ASN A 241 8.56 20.17 -6.63
CA ASN A 241 9.63 19.35 -7.20
C ASN A 241 9.80 17.97 -6.53
N PRO A 242 8.75 17.15 -6.49
CA PRO A 242 8.80 15.88 -5.79
C PRO A 242 9.74 14.90 -6.47
N LYS A 243 10.49 14.10 -5.68
CA LYS A 243 11.26 12.96 -6.22
C LYS A 243 10.32 12.04 -7.01
N PRO A 244 10.61 11.71 -8.28
CA PRO A 244 9.71 10.90 -9.09
C PRO A 244 9.59 9.48 -8.53
N ARG A 245 8.39 8.91 -8.59
CA ARG A 245 8.20 7.49 -8.36
C ARG A 245 8.64 6.74 -9.63
N LEU A 246 9.69 5.97 -9.49
CA LEU A 246 10.20 5.15 -10.60
C LEU A 246 9.35 3.88 -10.75
N VAL A 247 9.26 3.39 -11.97
CA VAL A 247 8.64 2.10 -12.28
C VAL A 247 9.74 1.17 -12.76
N TYR A 248 10.05 0.17 -11.95
CA TYR A 248 11.02 -0.85 -12.31
C TYR A 248 10.34 -1.98 -13.06
N ARG A 249 11.03 -2.50 -14.08
CA ARG A 249 10.55 -3.63 -14.87
C ARG A 249 11.47 -4.82 -14.64
N ILE A 250 10.92 -6.00 -14.83
CA ILE A 250 11.69 -7.23 -14.92
C ILE A 250 11.83 -7.49 -16.41
N GLU A 251 13.03 -7.28 -16.93
CA GLU A 251 13.31 -7.56 -18.33
C GLU A 251 13.21 -9.06 -18.60
N ASP A 252 12.78 -9.43 -19.80
CA ASP A 252 12.74 -10.82 -20.19
C ASP A 252 14.15 -11.34 -20.48
N ASN A 253 14.33 -12.66 -20.43
CA ASN A 253 15.58 -13.31 -20.78
C ASN A 253 15.43 -13.97 -22.17
N GLU A 254 16.46 -13.83 -23.00
CA GLU A 254 16.49 -14.44 -24.34
C GLU A 254 16.59 -15.97 -24.24
N GLU A 255 17.40 -16.44 -23.29
CA GLU A 255 17.64 -17.86 -23.06
C GLU A 255 17.07 -18.31 -21.70
N PRO A 256 16.64 -19.58 -21.57
CA PRO A 256 16.17 -20.11 -20.30
C PRO A 256 17.22 -19.98 -19.20
N LEU A 257 16.80 -19.54 -18.03
CA LEU A 257 17.64 -19.48 -16.84
C LEU A 257 17.50 -20.76 -16.04
N TYR A 258 18.61 -21.34 -15.62
CA TYR A 258 18.65 -22.57 -14.83
C TYR A 258 19.22 -22.26 -13.46
N ALA A 259 18.56 -22.75 -12.41
CA ALA A 259 19.03 -22.64 -11.04
C ALA A 259 19.00 -24.01 -10.36
N LYS A 260 20.07 -24.33 -9.65
CA LYS A 260 20.10 -25.43 -8.69
C LYS A 260 20.25 -24.82 -7.30
N LEU A 261 19.18 -24.90 -6.52
CA LEU A 261 19.10 -24.34 -5.18
C LEU A 261 19.27 -25.46 -4.17
N ILE A 262 20.24 -25.33 -3.28
CA ILE A 262 20.55 -26.35 -2.27
C ILE A 262 20.53 -25.70 -0.90
N ASP A 263 19.76 -26.30 0.00
CA ASP A 263 19.78 -25.99 1.42
C ASP A 263 19.62 -27.32 2.19
N ASN A 264 20.43 -27.52 3.20
CA ASN A 264 20.49 -28.79 3.94
C ASN A 264 19.21 -29.11 4.74
N GLU A 265 18.35 -28.13 4.94
CA GLU A 265 17.09 -28.28 5.66
C GLU A 265 15.90 -28.50 4.73
N ILE A 266 16.11 -28.57 3.40
CA ILE A 266 15.03 -28.88 2.44
C ILE A 266 14.62 -30.34 2.60
N PRO A 267 13.37 -30.64 2.99
CA PRO A 267 12.96 -32.02 3.25
C PRO A 267 12.75 -32.84 1.96
N ASN A 268 12.41 -32.19 0.85
CA ASN A 268 12.05 -32.83 -0.41
C ASN A 268 12.65 -32.13 -1.62
N ASN A 269 12.98 -32.91 -2.65
CA ASN A 269 13.36 -32.34 -3.95
C ASN A 269 12.12 -31.84 -4.69
N SER A 270 12.23 -30.70 -5.36
CA SER A 270 11.19 -30.16 -6.23
C SER A 270 11.80 -29.59 -7.50
N ILE A 271 11.02 -29.58 -8.56
CA ILE A 271 11.36 -28.92 -9.83
C ILE A 271 10.26 -27.90 -10.07
N GLN A 272 10.67 -26.67 -10.39
CA GLN A 272 9.75 -25.60 -10.77
C GLN A 272 10.09 -25.13 -12.17
N LEU A 273 9.08 -25.03 -13.02
CA LEU A 273 9.15 -24.34 -14.30
C LEU A 273 8.40 -23.02 -14.16
N VAL A 274 9.12 -21.91 -14.35
CA VAL A 274 8.55 -20.58 -14.19
C VAL A 274 8.62 -19.84 -15.52
N LYS A 275 7.47 -19.34 -15.97
CA LYS A 275 7.36 -18.44 -17.12
C LYS A 275 6.88 -17.08 -16.63
N ARG A 276 7.65 -16.02 -16.89
CA ARG A 276 7.20 -14.65 -16.68
C ARG A 276 6.29 -14.24 -17.82
N ILE A 277 5.15 -13.65 -17.48
CA ILE A 277 4.19 -13.14 -18.46
C ILE A 277 3.87 -11.70 -18.05
N PRO A 278 3.97 -10.72 -18.98
CA PRO A 278 3.52 -9.36 -18.69
C PRO A 278 2.06 -9.40 -18.24
N ARG A 279 1.76 -8.73 -17.13
CA ARG A 279 0.37 -8.62 -16.67
C ARG A 279 -0.38 -7.75 -17.70
N PRO A 280 -1.47 -8.26 -18.30
CA PRO A 280 -2.26 -7.46 -19.21
C PRO A 280 -2.81 -6.22 -18.50
N ARG A 281 -2.83 -5.09 -19.19
CA ARG A 281 -3.54 -3.92 -18.66
C ARG A 281 -5.02 -4.21 -18.79
N VAL A 282 -5.69 -4.25 -17.66
CA VAL A 282 -7.13 -4.46 -17.58
C VAL A 282 -7.79 -3.08 -17.52
N ASN A 283 -8.59 -2.74 -18.50
CA ASN A 283 -9.23 -1.42 -18.61
C ASN A 283 -10.73 -1.47 -18.29
N SER A 284 -11.28 -2.65 -18.04
CA SER A 284 -12.68 -2.82 -17.70
C SER A 284 -12.88 -3.94 -16.67
N LEU A 285 -14.02 -3.91 -15.95
CA LEU A 285 -14.42 -4.97 -15.05
C LEU A 285 -14.59 -6.32 -15.78
N GLU A 286 -15.12 -6.28 -17.01
CA GLU A 286 -15.32 -7.48 -17.84
C GLU A 286 -13.98 -8.14 -18.17
N GLU A 287 -12.99 -7.37 -18.63
CA GLU A 287 -11.64 -7.86 -18.87
C GLU A 287 -11.02 -8.45 -17.62
N MET A 288 -11.19 -7.79 -16.46
CA MET A 288 -10.68 -8.28 -15.18
C MET A 288 -11.30 -9.62 -14.81
N LEU A 289 -12.60 -9.75 -14.91
CA LEU A 289 -13.32 -10.99 -14.59
C LEU A 289 -12.92 -12.11 -15.55
N ARG A 290 -12.78 -11.81 -16.84
CA ARG A 290 -12.32 -12.77 -17.84
C ARG A 290 -10.92 -13.31 -17.51
N GLU A 291 -9.99 -12.42 -17.21
CA GLU A 291 -8.61 -12.79 -16.83
C GLU A 291 -8.58 -13.63 -15.55
N MET A 292 -9.39 -13.26 -14.57
CA MET A 292 -9.52 -14.06 -13.34
C MET A 292 -10.03 -15.46 -13.62
N LEU A 293 -11.13 -15.58 -14.38
CA LEU A 293 -11.73 -16.88 -14.72
C LEU A 293 -10.79 -17.76 -15.56
N LEU A 294 -10.09 -17.16 -16.52
CA LEU A 294 -9.10 -17.91 -17.35
C LEU A 294 -7.95 -18.42 -16.47
N ARG A 295 -7.46 -17.61 -15.54
CA ARG A 295 -6.40 -18.01 -14.61
C ARG A 295 -6.87 -19.11 -13.65
N ASP A 296 -8.08 -18.99 -13.10
CA ASP A 296 -8.63 -19.98 -12.19
C ASP A 296 -8.86 -21.30 -12.92
N PHE A 297 -9.38 -21.25 -14.15
CA PHE A 297 -9.51 -22.43 -15.00
C PHE A 297 -8.16 -23.09 -15.30
N TYR A 298 -7.14 -22.30 -15.65
CA TYR A 298 -5.80 -22.82 -15.91
C TYR A 298 -5.16 -23.46 -14.68
N ASN A 299 -5.38 -22.88 -13.50
CA ASN A 299 -4.85 -23.43 -12.25
C ASN A 299 -5.63 -24.67 -11.73
N SER A 300 -6.79 -24.95 -12.30
CA SER A 300 -7.63 -26.12 -11.93
C SER A 300 -7.33 -27.39 -12.74
N ILE A 301 -6.51 -27.27 -13.79
CA ILE A 301 -6.04 -28.38 -14.64
C ILE A 301 -4.70 -28.89 -14.12
#